data_247a84eed0a0d3e408954351657e3cf8
#
_entry.id   247a84eed0a0d3e408954351657e3cf8
#
_cell.length_a   1.000
_cell.length_b   1.000
_cell.length_c   1.000
_cell.angle_alpha   90.00
_cell.angle_beta   90.00
_cell.angle_gamma   90.00
#
_symmetry.space_group_name_H-M   'P 1'
#
loop_
_entity.id
_entity.type
_entity.pdbx_description
1 polymer ?
#
loop_
_entity_poly.entity_id
_entity_poly.type
_entity_poly.pdbx_seq_one_letter_code
_entity_poly.pdbx_strand_id
1 'polypeptide(L)'
;FDLTSVPHYEVKLSSDKKSIIVSFGVTSVFNLNIQSEDGMDYINIYGDKDLSVETYMLTNPDRVVININTAVSTLDEEYTAEDCEYVQDVRAIQYDAKTVQIVANVKRTVVAEVIKNNGYTSICISKSSMDNVSYNASTHTLTLLNADQLSSREITHTDDYQNGKYTITLDGNYRELFGKGTINCDDEFLSSIKIDNDENGNTYFEASENRIVAVKITDYGSTIEIKFVSPKEIYDKVVVIDAGHGKQDNGASANGLLEKNVNLAIVQQLYSLLEADPTIKVYATRLDDSYPANRDRAAMANGTADLFVSVHQNSNTSSTPNGTEVLYSTHANEVGAPSNRLTSEKAAQLALDAVVGVLGTTNRGIKVRDDLIVLNQTTVPAILVETCFISNPDDAAKMKSEQYINAVASALYSAIR
;
A
#
# COMPACT_ATOMS: atom_id res chain seq x y z
N PHE A 1 -44.98 16.12 1.65
CA PHE A 1 -43.68 16.24 2.31
C PHE A 1 -43.73 17.48 3.20
N ASP A 2 -43.57 17.30 4.51
CA ASP A 2 -43.50 18.39 5.47
C ASP A 2 -42.03 18.80 5.60
N LEU A 3 -41.65 19.96 5.04
CA LEU A 3 -40.28 20.44 5.04
C LEU A 3 -40.17 21.57 6.07
N THR A 4 -39.35 21.38 7.08
CA THR A 4 -39.09 22.40 8.12
C THR A 4 -38.22 23.57 7.62
N SER A 5 -37.65 23.45 6.43
CA SER A 5 -36.98 24.50 5.65
C SER A 5 -37.14 24.18 4.16
N VAL A 6 -37.02 25.17 3.28
CA VAL A 6 -37.01 24.94 1.82
C VAL A 6 -35.64 24.42 1.45
N PRO A 7 -35.45 23.10 1.26
CA PRO A 7 -34.17 22.60 0.77
C PRO A 7 -34.01 23.03 -0.67
N HIS A 8 -32.78 23.20 -1.10
CA HIS A 8 -32.48 23.35 -2.52
C HIS A 8 -33.00 22.11 -3.27
N TYR A 9 -33.82 22.34 -4.29
CA TYR A 9 -34.35 21.24 -5.10
C TYR A 9 -34.27 21.61 -6.59
N GLU A 10 -34.09 20.60 -7.40
CA GLU A 10 -34.14 20.68 -8.84
C GLU A 10 -35.32 19.83 -9.36
N VAL A 11 -36.00 20.32 -10.38
CA VAL A 11 -37.10 19.60 -11.03
C VAL A 11 -36.71 19.37 -12.51
N LYS A 12 -36.56 18.13 -12.91
CA LYS A 12 -36.28 17.72 -14.30
C LYS A 12 -37.33 16.74 -14.81
N LEU A 13 -37.56 16.76 -16.13
CA LEU A 13 -38.28 15.67 -16.80
C LEU A 13 -37.27 14.53 -17.05
N SER A 14 -37.72 13.29 -16.81
CA SER A 14 -36.94 12.11 -17.23
C SER A 14 -36.72 12.13 -18.74
N SER A 15 -35.66 11.45 -19.20
CA SER A 15 -35.30 11.37 -20.63
C SER A 15 -36.43 10.81 -21.51
N ASP A 16 -37.30 9.97 -20.97
CA ASP A 16 -38.50 9.42 -21.62
C ASP A 16 -39.72 10.33 -21.50
N LYS A 17 -39.61 11.49 -20.84
CA LYS A 17 -40.65 12.50 -20.58
C LYS A 17 -41.89 11.97 -19.84
N LYS A 18 -41.76 10.84 -19.13
CA LYS A 18 -42.88 10.21 -18.42
C LYS A 18 -42.89 10.48 -16.91
N SER A 19 -41.80 11.00 -16.36
CA SER A 19 -41.63 11.24 -14.93
C SER A 19 -41.02 12.62 -14.65
N ILE A 20 -41.45 13.24 -13.57
CA ILE A 20 -40.82 14.42 -13.01
C ILE A 20 -39.89 13.96 -11.91
N ILE A 21 -38.60 14.26 -12.03
CA ILE A 21 -37.57 13.96 -11.03
C ILE A 21 -37.37 15.21 -10.18
N VAL A 22 -37.59 15.09 -8.88
CA VAL A 22 -37.28 16.14 -7.91
C VAL A 22 -36.09 15.68 -7.07
N SER A 23 -34.98 16.39 -7.18
CA SER A 23 -33.74 16.09 -6.45
C SER A 23 -33.54 17.09 -5.32
N PHE A 24 -33.30 16.61 -4.10
CA PHE A 24 -33.07 17.44 -2.92
C PHE A 24 -31.64 17.31 -2.41
N GLY A 25 -31.09 18.41 -1.90
CA GLY A 25 -29.80 18.43 -1.24
C GLY A 25 -28.57 18.32 -2.16
N VAL A 26 -28.77 18.35 -3.47
CA VAL A 26 -27.69 18.43 -4.46
C VAL A 26 -27.21 19.85 -4.64
N THR A 27 -25.95 20.05 -4.97
CA THR A 27 -25.39 21.35 -5.31
C THR A 27 -25.68 21.65 -6.79
N SER A 28 -26.11 22.86 -7.12
CA SER A 28 -26.23 23.27 -8.51
C SER A 28 -24.94 23.91 -8.99
N VAL A 29 -24.40 23.40 -10.10
CA VAL A 29 -23.27 24.02 -10.81
C VAL A 29 -23.86 24.79 -11.99
N PHE A 30 -23.71 26.11 -11.99
CA PHE A 30 -24.48 26.98 -12.89
C PHE A 30 -23.61 27.90 -13.77
N ASN A 31 -22.30 28.02 -13.49
CA ASN A 31 -21.40 28.81 -14.31
C ASN A 31 -19.99 28.23 -14.28
N LEU A 32 -19.29 28.36 -15.39
CA LEU A 32 -17.90 28.00 -15.57
C LEU A 32 -17.21 29.10 -16.38
N ASN A 33 -16.04 29.50 -15.92
CA ASN A 33 -15.19 30.50 -16.58
C ASN A 33 -13.76 29.96 -16.67
N ILE A 34 -13.13 30.18 -17.80
CA ILE A 34 -11.72 29.79 -18.06
C ILE A 34 -10.94 31.09 -18.28
N GLN A 35 -9.81 31.21 -17.58
CA GLN A 35 -8.92 32.37 -17.71
C GLN A 35 -7.48 31.96 -17.55
N SER A 36 -6.56 32.73 -18.12
CA SER A 36 -5.13 32.58 -17.93
C SER A 36 -4.58 33.80 -17.19
N GLU A 37 -3.79 33.56 -16.15
CA GLU A 37 -3.19 34.60 -15.32
C GLU A 37 -1.85 34.11 -14.76
N ASP A 38 -0.81 34.95 -14.82
CA ASP A 38 0.54 34.66 -14.30
C ASP A 38 1.14 33.33 -14.79
N GLY A 39 0.87 32.97 -16.06
CA GLY A 39 1.40 31.73 -16.66
C GLY A 39 0.68 30.46 -16.18
N MET A 40 -0.50 30.58 -15.62
CA MET A 40 -1.36 29.47 -15.18
C MET A 40 -2.77 29.65 -15.77
N ASP A 41 -3.43 28.54 -16.05
CA ASP A 41 -4.83 28.57 -16.48
C ASP A 41 -5.74 28.18 -15.31
N TYR A 42 -6.88 28.84 -15.21
CA TYR A 42 -7.87 28.60 -14.17
C TYR A 42 -9.20 28.22 -14.76
N ILE A 43 -9.76 27.09 -14.33
CA ILE A 43 -11.16 26.73 -14.57
C ILE A 43 -11.92 27.05 -13.29
N ASN A 44 -12.64 28.17 -13.29
CA ASN A 44 -13.42 28.64 -12.17
C ASN A 44 -14.85 28.09 -12.26
N ILE A 45 -15.28 27.34 -11.27
CA ILE A 45 -16.55 26.63 -11.25
C ILE A 45 -17.41 27.22 -10.13
N TYR A 46 -18.60 27.68 -10.50
CA TYR A 46 -19.54 28.35 -9.60
C TYR A 46 -20.70 27.42 -9.27
N GLY A 47 -20.97 27.30 -7.98
CA GLY A 47 -22.08 26.54 -7.45
C GLY A 47 -22.86 27.32 -6.39
N ASP A 48 -24.06 26.86 -6.05
CA ASP A 48 -24.88 27.45 -5.01
C ASP A 48 -24.43 27.10 -3.58
N LYS A 49 -23.44 26.19 -3.46
CA LYS A 49 -22.78 25.76 -2.22
C LYS A 49 -21.34 25.41 -2.52
N ASP A 50 -20.60 25.11 -1.45
CA ASP A 50 -19.24 24.56 -1.55
C ASP A 50 -19.24 23.25 -2.34
N LEU A 51 -18.41 23.20 -3.37
CA LEU A 51 -18.28 22.06 -4.26
C LEU A 51 -17.37 20.98 -3.65
N SER A 52 -17.82 19.72 -3.74
CA SER A 52 -16.97 18.55 -3.46
C SER A 52 -16.32 18.12 -4.76
N VAL A 53 -15.07 18.52 -4.96
CA VAL A 53 -14.34 18.36 -6.21
C VAL A 53 -13.21 17.37 -6.03
N GLU A 54 -13.09 16.45 -7.00
CA GLU A 54 -11.96 15.53 -7.17
C GLU A 54 -11.38 15.72 -8.58
N THR A 55 -10.06 15.72 -8.71
CA THR A 55 -9.37 15.84 -9.99
C THR A 55 -8.42 14.68 -10.22
N TYR A 56 -8.31 14.24 -11.48
CA TYR A 56 -7.30 13.27 -11.91
C TYR A 56 -6.92 13.52 -13.38
N MET A 57 -5.72 13.03 -13.74
CA MET A 57 -5.21 13.12 -15.10
C MET A 57 -5.52 11.85 -15.89
N LEU A 58 -5.81 12.03 -17.18
CA LEU A 58 -5.81 10.95 -18.18
C LEU A 58 -4.78 11.29 -19.25
N THR A 59 -4.12 10.28 -19.76
CA THR A 59 -3.14 10.37 -20.86
C THR A 59 -3.71 9.78 -22.16
N ASN A 60 -3.13 10.17 -23.30
CA ASN A 60 -3.48 9.67 -24.65
C ASN A 60 -4.93 9.92 -25.09
N PRO A 61 -5.39 11.17 -25.28
CA PRO A 61 -4.69 12.44 -25.08
C PRO A 61 -4.70 12.92 -23.62
N ASP A 62 -3.80 13.85 -23.31
CA ASP A 62 -3.69 14.42 -21.97
C ASP A 62 -4.94 15.24 -21.61
N ARG A 63 -5.56 14.93 -20.50
CA ARG A 63 -6.80 15.56 -20.01
C ARG A 63 -6.81 15.68 -18.50
N VAL A 64 -7.34 16.78 -18.02
CA VAL A 64 -7.74 16.93 -16.61
C VAL A 64 -9.22 16.59 -16.48
N VAL A 65 -9.53 15.60 -15.68
CA VAL A 65 -10.92 15.23 -15.34
C VAL A 65 -11.26 15.76 -13.96
N ILE A 66 -12.36 16.48 -13.87
CA ILE A 66 -12.85 17.14 -12.65
C ILE A 66 -14.23 16.55 -12.36
N ASN A 67 -14.34 15.79 -11.29
CA ASN A 67 -15.62 15.26 -10.81
C ASN A 67 -16.15 16.13 -9.67
N ILE A 68 -17.40 16.58 -9.78
CA ILE A 68 -18.11 17.32 -8.75
C ILE A 68 -19.21 16.41 -8.22
N ASN A 69 -19.01 15.91 -7.01
CA ASN A 69 -19.89 14.94 -6.39
C ASN A 69 -21.11 15.62 -5.75
N THR A 70 -22.23 14.90 -5.75
CA THR A 70 -23.52 15.38 -5.23
C THR A 70 -23.95 16.70 -5.89
N ALA A 71 -23.77 16.77 -7.22
CA ALA A 71 -24.04 17.98 -8.01
C ALA A 71 -24.90 17.70 -9.25
N VAL A 72 -25.62 18.72 -9.66
CA VAL A 72 -26.34 18.79 -10.94
C VAL A 72 -25.90 20.03 -11.72
N SER A 73 -25.87 19.93 -13.04
CA SER A 73 -25.36 20.97 -13.93
C SER A 73 -26.44 21.67 -14.72
N THR A 74 -26.28 22.98 -14.86
CA THR A 74 -26.95 23.79 -15.87
C THR A 74 -25.93 24.44 -16.83
N LEU A 75 -24.70 23.90 -16.84
CA LEU A 75 -23.61 24.37 -17.70
C LEU A 75 -23.89 24.05 -19.17
N ASP A 76 -23.32 24.85 -20.07
CA ASP A 76 -23.17 24.47 -21.47
C ASP A 76 -22.26 23.25 -21.61
N GLU A 77 -22.39 22.50 -22.71
CA GLU A 77 -21.61 21.28 -22.91
C GLU A 77 -20.15 21.55 -23.32
N GLU A 78 -19.88 22.69 -23.97
CA GLU A 78 -18.56 23.00 -24.53
C GLU A 78 -18.16 24.44 -24.22
N TYR A 79 -16.88 24.62 -23.86
CA TYR A 79 -16.26 25.91 -23.58
C TYR A 79 -14.93 26.01 -24.37
N THR A 80 -14.75 27.14 -25.02
CA THR A 80 -13.47 27.48 -25.67
C THR A 80 -12.51 28.11 -24.67
N ALA A 81 -11.25 27.70 -24.69
CA ALA A 81 -10.17 28.24 -23.89
C ALA A 81 -9.28 29.17 -24.71
N GLU A 82 -9.82 30.37 -25.02
CA GLU A 82 -9.07 31.39 -25.77
C GLU A 82 -7.95 31.95 -24.88
N ASP A 83 -6.75 32.13 -25.44
CA ASP A 83 -5.56 32.68 -24.79
C ASP A 83 -5.02 31.87 -23.59
N CYS A 84 -5.46 30.62 -23.38
CA CYS A 84 -4.93 29.73 -22.38
C CYS A 84 -3.58 29.10 -22.79
N GLU A 85 -2.66 28.96 -21.85
CA GLU A 85 -1.36 28.36 -22.10
C GLU A 85 -1.41 26.84 -22.19
N TYR A 86 -2.21 26.22 -21.30
CA TYR A 86 -2.28 24.77 -21.10
C TYR A 86 -3.60 24.17 -21.59
N VAL A 87 -4.72 24.82 -21.29
CA VAL A 87 -6.05 24.33 -21.64
C VAL A 87 -6.33 24.56 -23.11
N GLN A 88 -6.80 23.53 -23.80
CA GLN A 88 -7.22 23.61 -25.21
C GLN A 88 -8.72 23.88 -25.35
N ASP A 89 -9.52 23.08 -24.65
CA ASP A 89 -10.98 23.19 -24.60
C ASP A 89 -11.48 22.50 -23.32
N VAL A 90 -12.72 22.80 -22.94
CA VAL A 90 -13.37 22.20 -21.76
C VAL A 90 -14.75 21.70 -22.14
N ARG A 91 -15.10 20.51 -21.67
CA ARG A 91 -16.43 19.92 -21.79
C ARG A 91 -17.02 19.65 -20.41
N ALA A 92 -18.30 19.99 -20.24
CA ALA A 92 -19.03 19.72 -19.01
C ALA A 92 -20.25 18.83 -19.31
N ILE A 93 -20.41 17.75 -18.57
CA ILE A 93 -21.53 16.83 -18.72
C ILE A 93 -22.11 16.44 -17.35
N GLN A 94 -23.39 16.15 -17.32
CA GLN A 94 -23.98 15.39 -16.22
C GLN A 94 -23.61 13.92 -16.42
N TYR A 95 -22.58 13.44 -15.72
CA TYR A 95 -22.06 12.08 -15.87
C TYR A 95 -23.07 11.03 -15.38
N ASP A 96 -23.66 11.26 -14.21
CA ASP A 96 -24.72 10.46 -13.64
C ASP A 96 -25.72 11.34 -12.84
N ALA A 97 -26.66 10.73 -12.12
CA ALA A 97 -27.68 11.47 -11.38
C ALA A 97 -27.14 12.40 -10.28
N LYS A 98 -25.88 12.28 -9.88
CA LYS A 98 -25.26 12.99 -8.75
C LYS A 98 -23.86 13.54 -9.06
N THR A 99 -23.31 13.29 -10.22
CA THR A 99 -21.95 13.69 -10.57
C THR A 99 -21.95 14.55 -11.81
N VAL A 100 -21.43 15.75 -11.68
CA VAL A 100 -21.05 16.60 -12.83
C VAL A 100 -19.60 16.33 -13.13
N GLN A 101 -19.30 16.00 -14.38
CA GLN A 101 -17.93 15.81 -14.83
C GLN A 101 -17.55 16.90 -15.81
N ILE A 102 -16.41 17.55 -15.54
CA ILE A 102 -15.78 18.52 -16.41
C ILE A 102 -14.48 17.91 -16.91
N VAL A 103 -14.26 17.92 -18.22
CA VAL A 103 -13.06 17.39 -18.86
C VAL A 103 -12.37 18.53 -19.60
N ALA A 104 -11.17 18.87 -19.19
CA ALA A 104 -10.32 19.84 -19.87
C ALA A 104 -9.28 19.08 -20.71
N ASN A 105 -9.33 19.22 -22.04
CA ASN A 105 -8.25 18.79 -22.90
C ASN A 105 -7.09 19.77 -22.76
N VAL A 106 -5.86 19.23 -22.60
CA VAL A 106 -4.67 20.05 -22.37
C VAL A 106 -3.63 19.84 -23.47
N LYS A 107 -2.90 20.90 -23.77
CA LYS A 107 -1.92 20.94 -24.88
C LYS A 107 -0.63 20.18 -24.56
N ARG A 108 -0.38 19.89 -23.28
CA ARG A 108 0.80 19.17 -22.74
C ARG A 108 0.49 18.67 -21.35
N THR A 109 1.38 17.86 -20.79
CA THR A 109 1.28 17.36 -19.40
C THR A 109 1.28 18.53 -18.41
N VAL A 110 0.31 18.54 -17.51
CA VAL A 110 0.04 19.63 -16.56
C VAL A 110 -0.16 19.08 -15.15
N VAL A 111 -0.13 20.00 -14.18
CA VAL A 111 -0.62 19.77 -12.80
C VAL A 111 -1.93 20.50 -12.63
N ALA A 112 -2.90 19.88 -11.95
CA ALA A 112 -4.18 20.49 -11.62
C ALA A 112 -4.35 20.54 -10.11
N GLU A 113 -4.51 21.74 -9.55
CA GLU A 113 -4.73 21.98 -8.11
C GLU A 113 -6.12 22.55 -7.86
N VAL A 114 -6.80 22.01 -6.83
CA VAL A 114 -8.13 22.50 -6.42
C VAL A 114 -7.95 23.62 -5.40
N ILE A 115 -8.40 24.83 -5.73
CA ILE A 115 -8.36 26.02 -4.88
C ILE A 115 -9.80 26.39 -4.52
N LYS A 116 -10.13 26.32 -3.21
CA LYS A 116 -11.44 26.75 -2.72
C LYS A 116 -11.45 28.25 -2.46
N ASN A 117 -12.35 28.96 -3.12
CA ASN A 117 -12.57 30.39 -2.96
C ASN A 117 -13.94 30.66 -2.36
N ASN A 118 -14.18 31.90 -1.94
CA ASN A 118 -15.49 32.29 -1.46
C ASN A 118 -16.49 32.41 -2.63
N GLY A 119 -17.40 31.44 -2.75
CA GLY A 119 -18.44 31.40 -3.78
C GLY A 119 -18.10 30.66 -5.07
N TYR A 120 -16.87 30.13 -5.22
CA TYR A 120 -16.49 29.30 -6.37
C TYR A 120 -15.27 28.44 -6.05
N THR A 121 -15.04 27.42 -6.86
CA THR A 121 -13.85 26.58 -6.79
C THR A 121 -13.05 26.74 -8.08
N SER A 122 -11.75 27.02 -7.98
CA SER A 122 -10.83 27.08 -9.12
C SER A 122 -10.06 25.79 -9.24
N ILE A 123 -9.90 25.33 -10.48
CA ILE A 123 -8.90 24.32 -10.83
C ILE A 123 -7.77 25.08 -11.50
N CYS A 124 -6.65 25.24 -10.77
CA CYS A 124 -5.45 25.86 -11.29
C CYS A 124 -4.66 24.83 -12.10
N ILE A 125 -4.46 25.10 -13.38
CA ILE A 125 -3.72 24.24 -14.30
C ILE A 125 -2.41 24.95 -14.64
N SER A 126 -1.30 24.31 -14.32
CA SER A 126 0.03 24.86 -14.52
C SER A 126 0.95 23.84 -15.20
N LYS A 127 2.10 24.31 -15.67
CA LYS A 127 3.13 23.42 -16.21
C LYS A 127 3.47 22.33 -15.18
N SER A 128 3.45 21.08 -15.63
CA SER A 128 4.15 20.04 -14.90
C SER A 128 5.64 20.30 -15.08
N SER A 129 6.29 20.79 -14.02
CA SER A 129 7.73 21.03 -14.06
C SER A 129 8.57 19.76 -13.86
N MET A 130 7.99 18.58 -14.09
CA MET A 130 8.69 17.28 -14.01
C MET A 130 9.70 17.03 -15.13
N ASP A 131 10.19 18.09 -15.80
CA ASP A 131 11.20 17.99 -16.86
C ASP A 131 12.52 17.36 -16.38
N ASN A 132 12.82 17.46 -15.08
CA ASN A 132 14.01 16.92 -14.44
C ASN A 132 13.79 15.54 -13.77
N VAL A 133 12.62 14.94 -13.98
CA VAL A 133 12.27 13.63 -13.41
C VAL A 133 11.72 12.74 -14.51
N SER A 134 12.22 11.51 -14.58
CA SER A 134 11.69 10.51 -15.49
C SER A 134 11.72 9.12 -14.86
N TYR A 135 10.78 8.28 -15.27
CA TYR A 135 10.76 6.87 -14.87
C TYR A 135 10.85 5.96 -16.07
N ASN A 136 11.75 4.99 -16.00
CA ASN A 136 11.91 3.97 -17.04
C ASN A 136 11.37 2.63 -16.52
N ALA A 137 10.20 2.23 -17.00
CA ALA A 137 9.53 1.00 -16.60
C ALA A 137 10.31 -0.29 -16.99
N SER A 138 11.14 -0.25 -18.04
CA SER A 138 11.92 -1.45 -18.44
C SER A 138 13.13 -1.71 -17.56
N THR A 139 13.65 -0.69 -16.87
CA THR A 139 14.78 -0.78 -15.93
C THR A 139 14.36 -0.53 -14.49
N HIS A 140 13.08 -0.18 -14.25
CA HIS A 140 12.50 0.19 -12.97
C HIS A 140 13.27 1.32 -12.28
N THR A 141 13.68 2.34 -13.05
CA THR A 141 14.58 3.39 -12.57
C THR A 141 13.91 4.75 -12.64
N LEU A 142 13.82 5.43 -11.50
CA LEU A 142 13.52 6.86 -11.38
C LEU A 142 14.84 7.63 -11.53
N THR A 143 14.88 8.56 -12.48
CA THR A 143 16.05 9.40 -12.75
C THR A 143 15.73 10.84 -12.39
N LEU A 144 16.57 11.44 -11.54
CA LEU A 144 16.54 12.84 -11.17
C LEU A 144 17.68 13.56 -11.87
N LEU A 145 17.37 14.54 -12.73
CA LEU A 145 18.33 15.38 -13.45
C LEU A 145 18.61 16.67 -12.68
N ASN A 146 19.72 17.33 -13.01
CA ASN A 146 20.17 18.57 -12.36
C ASN A 146 20.33 18.43 -10.84
N ALA A 147 20.71 17.26 -10.37
CA ALA A 147 20.91 16.95 -8.95
C ALA A 147 22.08 17.72 -8.33
N ASP A 148 22.96 18.35 -9.12
CA ASP A 148 23.99 19.30 -8.69
C ASP A 148 23.40 20.57 -8.05
N GLN A 149 22.12 20.87 -8.31
CA GLN A 149 21.38 21.99 -7.69
C GLN A 149 20.84 21.66 -6.28
N LEU A 150 20.95 20.41 -5.82
CA LEU A 150 20.56 20.05 -4.47
C LEU A 150 21.51 20.69 -3.45
N SER A 151 20.96 21.46 -2.52
CA SER A 151 21.73 22.08 -1.42
C SER A 151 22.19 21.03 -0.41
N SER A 152 21.42 19.97 -0.24
CA SER A 152 21.76 18.77 0.52
C SER A 152 21.61 17.54 -0.37
N ARG A 153 22.50 16.55 -0.19
CA ARG A 153 22.39 15.23 -0.85
C ARG A 153 21.97 14.16 0.14
N GLU A 154 21.40 14.56 1.25
CA GLU A 154 20.82 13.63 2.20
C GLU A 154 19.51 13.10 1.62
N ILE A 155 19.52 11.81 1.30
CA ILE A 155 18.38 11.07 0.79
C ILE A 155 18.01 10.05 1.85
N THR A 156 16.81 10.21 2.41
CA THR A 156 16.24 9.22 3.32
C THR A 156 15.15 8.44 2.62
N HIS A 157 14.82 7.26 3.13
CA HIS A 157 13.74 6.47 2.57
C HIS A 157 12.99 5.71 3.66
N THR A 158 11.69 5.49 3.42
CA THR A 158 10.79 4.75 4.30
C THR A 158 10.06 3.69 3.50
N ASP A 159 10.15 2.45 3.97
CA ASP A 159 9.49 1.28 3.41
C ASP A 159 8.20 1.02 4.23
N ASP A 160 7.06 1.51 3.73
CA ASP A 160 5.72 1.25 4.29
C ASP A 160 5.01 0.16 3.48
N TYR A 161 5.68 -0.99 3.41
CA TYR A 161 5.23 -2.14 2.62
C TYR A 161 3.82 -2.66 3.03
N GLN A 162 3.40 -2.42 4.27
CA GLN A 162 2.05 -2.82 4.74
C GLN A 162 0.95 -2.00 4.07
N ASN A 163 1.25 -0.78 3.65
CA ASN A 163 0.35 0.10 2.91
C ASN A 163 0.71 0.19 1.42
N GLY A 164 1.68 -0.60 0.96
CA GLY A 164 2.13 -0.64 -0.43
C GLY A 164 2.77 0.67 -0.88
N LYS A 165 3.60 1.28 -0.03
CA LYS A 165 4.25 2.56 -0.28
C LYS A 165 5.73 2.51 0.03
N TYR A 166 6.53 3.06 -0.87
CA TYR A 166 7.94 3.33 -0.65
C TYR A 166 8.20 4.82 -0.86
N THR A 167 8.63 5.52 0.17
CA THR A 167 8.86 6.97 0.11
C THR A 167 10.35 7.29 0.15
N ILE A 168 10.81 8.10 -0.80
CA ILE A 168 12.15 8.65 -0.88
C ILE A 168 12.04 10.14 -0.64
N THR A 169 12.78 10.67 0.34
CA THR A 169 12.72 12.07 0.74
C THR A 169 14.08 12.75 0.58
N LEU A 170 14.09 13.87 -0.12
CA LEU A 170 15.23 14.77 -0.23
C LEU A 170 15.12 15.85 0.85
N ASP A 171 16.20 16.11 1.57
CA ASP A 171 16.26 17.20 2.52
C ASP A 171 16.26 18.55 1.79
N GLY A 172 15.16 19.28 1.89
CA GLY A 172 14.92 20.58 1.27
C GLY A 172 13.78 20.64 0.27
N ASN A 173 13.41 21.86 -0.08
CA ASN A 173 12.34 22.15 -1.04
C ASN A 173 12.89 22.25 -2.48
N TYR A 174 12.63 21.23 -3.28
CA TYR A 174 13.05 21.16 -4.68
C TYR A 174 11.85 21.13 -5.64
N ARG A 175 10.70 21.68 -5.20
CA ARG A 175 9.48 21.73 -6.02
C ARG A 175 9.71 22.45 -7.36
N GLU A 176 10.48 23.54 -7.38
CA GLU A 176 10.83 24.26 -8.59
C GLU A 176 11.70 23.42 -9.54
N LEU A 177 12.51 22.51 -8.98
CA LEU A 177 13.40 21.66 -9.74
C LEU A 177 12.70 20.40 -10.28
N PHE A 178 11.93 19.70 -9.43
CA PHE A 178 11.34 18.40 -9.75
C PHE A 178 9.83 18.44 -9.98
N GLY A 179 9.17 19.54 -9.67
CA GLY A 179 7.75 19.73 -9.86
C GLY A 179 6.89 19.04 -8.79
N LYS A 180 5.60 18.99 -9.09
CA LYS A 180 4.57 18.29 -8.33
C LYS A 180 3.68 17.52 -9.31
N GLY A 181 3.35 16.29 -8.97
CA GLY A 181 2.46 15.48 -9.82
C GLY A 181 2.61 14.00 -9.57
N THR A 182 2.14 13.20 -10.52
CA THR A 182 2.22 11.74 -10.47
C THR A 182 2.71 11.19 -11.79
N ILE A 183 3.70 10.32 -11.74
CA ILE A 183 4.20 9.54 -12.85
C ILE A 183 3.54 8.17 -12.79
N ASN A 184 2.84 7.76 -13.85
CA ASN A 184 2.33 6.39 -13.97
C ASN A 184 3.47 5.48 -14.41
N CYS A 185 3.71 4.42 -13.66
CA CYS A 185 4.80 3.48 -13.90
C CYS A 185 4.34 2.26 -14.68
N ASP A 186 3.16 1.72 -14.34
CA ASP A 186 2.47 0.59 -14.99
C ASP A 186 3.38 -0.63 -15.22
N ASP A 187 4.23 -0.95 -14.26
CA ASP A 187 5.12 -2.11 -14.32
C ASP A 187 4.88 -3.11 -13.17
N GLU A 188 5.69 -4.16 -13.11
CA GLU A 188 5.54 -5.22 -12.11
C GLU A 188 5.87 -4.78 -10.67
N PHE A 189 6.68 -3.72 -10.50
CA PHE A 189 7.09 -3.20 -9.19
C PHE A 189 6.18 -2.08 -8.71
N LEU A 190 5.87 -1.12 -9.60
CA LEU A 190 5.20 0.12 -9.24
C LEU A 190 3.99 0.40 -10.14
N SER A 191 2.92 0.91 -9.54
CA SER A 191 1.80 1.50 -10.28
C SER A 191 2.04 2.98 -10.58
N SER A 192 2.58 3.74 -9.62
CA SER A 192 2.84 5.17 -9.79
C SER A 192 3.89 5.70 -8.82
N ILE A 193 4.41 6.90 -9.11
CA ILE A 193 5.26 7.69 -8.21
C ILE A 193 4.66 9.08 -8.09
N LYS A 194 4.23 9.46 -6.88
CA LYS A 194 3.78 10.81 -6.55
C LYS A 194 4.96 11.68 -6.12
N ILE A 195 5.02 12.91 -6.63
CA ILE A 195 6.03 13.91 -6.25
C ILE A 195 5.30 15.05 -5.54
N ASP A 196 5.71 15.38 -4.32
CA ASP A 196 5.15 16.47 -3.53
C ASP A 196 6.13 16.93 -2.45
N ASN A 197 5.74 17.91 -1.62
CA ASN A 197 6.48 18.32 -0.43
C ASN A 197 5.76 17.86 0.82
N ASP A 198 6.52 17.46 1.85
CA ASP A 198 6.02 17.17 3.19
C ASP A 198 5.71 18.45 4.00
N GLU A 199 5.20 18.28 5.21
CA GLU A 199 4.86 19.39 6.13
C GLU A 199 6.08 20.25 6.53
N ASN A 200 7.30 19.72 6.43
CA ASN A 200 8.55 20.40 6.70
C ASN A 200 9.11 21.11 5.46
N GLY A 201 8.46 20.93 4.31
CA GLY A 201 8.88 21.46 3.02
C GLY A 201 9.88 20.59 2.25
N ASN A 202 10.21 19.39 2.74
CA ASN A 202 11.10 18.47 2.03
C ASN A 202 10.39 17.85 0.83
N THR A 203 11.10 17.71 -0.27
CA THR A 203 10.56 17.07 -1.48
C THR A 203 10.60 15.55 -1.33
N TYR A 204 9.48 14.89 -1.59
CA TYR A 204 9.39 13.43 -1.55
C TYR A 204 8.85 12.82 -2.84
N PHE A 205 9.26 11.58 -3.07
CA PHE A 205 8.81 10.70 -4.14
C PHE A 205 8.17 9.48 -3.47
N GLU A 206 6.83 9.40 -3.48
CA GLU A 206 6.07 8.27 -2.92
C GLU A 206 5.70 7.30 -4.04
N ALA A 207 6.38 6.16 -4.08
CA ALA A 207 6.07 5.07 -4.98
C ALA A 207 4.91 4.23 -4.42
N SER A 208 3.90 3.98 -5.25
CA SER A 208 2.81 3.03 -4.96
C SER A 208 3.22 1.66 -5.49
N GLU A 209 3.39 0.71 -4.59
CA GLU A 209 3.95 -0.60 -4.88
C GLU A 209 2.88 -1.59 -5.37
N ASN A 210 3.21 -2.34 -6.42
CA ASN A 210 2.48 -3.54 -6.84
C ASN A 210 2.96 -4.79 -6.09
N ARG A 211 4.18 -4.75 -5.56
CA ARG A 211 4.81 -5.73 -4.68
C ARG A 211 5.91 -5.06 -3.87
N ILE A 212 6.33 -5.67 -2.78
CA ILE A 212 7.41 -5.15 -1.92
C ILE A 212 8.69 -4.96 -2.74
N VAL A 213 9.25 -3.77 -2.65
CA VAL A 213 10.50 -3.38 -3.33
C VAL A 213 11.57 -2.95 -2.33
N ALA A 214 12.79 -2.87 -2.82
CA ALA A 214 13.90 -2.15 -2.21
C ALA A 214 14.52 -1.21 -3.25
N VAL A 215 15.37 -0.29 -2.84
CA VAL A 215 15.97 0.69 -3.76
C VAL A 215 17.49 0.62 -3.76
N LYS A 216 18.06 0.79 -4.96
CA LYS A 216 19.49 1.09 -5.15
C LYS A 216 19.62 2.53 -5.61
N ILE A 217 20.25 3.38 -4.81
CA ILE A 217 20.46 4.79 -5.14
C ILE A 217 21.90 4.96 -5.62
N THR A 218 22.05 5.56 -6.79
CA THR A 218 23.36 5.87 -7.37
C THR A 218 23.42 7.36 -7.70
N ASP A 219 24.40 8.05 -7.13
CA ASP A 219 24.66 9.47 -7.36
C ASP A 219 25.81 9.63 -8.37
N TYR A 220 25.50 10.24 -9.53
CA TYR A 220 26.47 10.55 -10.59
C TYR A 220 26.85 12.05 -10.63
N GLY A 221 26.52 12.80 -9.59
CA GLY A 221 26.76 14.24 -9.51
C GLY A 221 25.58 15.06 -10.03
N SER A 222 25.43 15.25 -11.33
CA SER A 222 24.29 15.96 -11.91
C SER A 222 23.04 15.08 -12.09
N THR A 223 23.18 13.77 -11.88
CA THR A 223 22.08 12.81 -12.02
C THR A 223 22.05 11.86 -10.83
N ILE A 224 20.88 11.61 -10.27
CA ILE A 224 20.65 10.56 -9.27
C ILE A 224 19.71 9.52 -9.90
N GLU A 225 20.13 8.28 -9.86
CA GLU A 225 19.30 7.14 -10.25
C GLU A 225 18.84 6.37 -9.02
N ILE A 226 17.53 6.13 -8.95
CA ILE A 226 16.87 5.37 -7.90
C ILE A 226 16.22 4.18 -8.57
N LYS A 227 16.87 3.02 -8.48
CA LYS A 227 16.39 1.79 -9.08
C LYS A 227 15.60 0.98 -8.07
N PHE A 228 14.34 0.67 -8.41
CA PHE A 228 13.49 -0.23 -7.64
C PHE A 228 13.81 -1.67 -8.02
N VAL A 229 14.05 -2.51 -7.03
CA VAL A 229 14.52 -3.88 -7.20
C VAL A 229 13.83 -4.82 -6.22
N SER A 230 13.92 -6.12 -6.47
CA SER A 230 13.54 -7.10 -5.45
C SER A 230 14.44 -6.96 -4.22
N PRO A 231 13.92 -7.04 -2.98
CA PRO A 231 14.75 -7.05 -1.77
C PRO A 231 15.90 -8.05 -1.80
N LYS A 232 15.72 -9.19 -2.47
CA LYS A 232 16.77 -10.21 -2.66
C LYS A 232 18.00 -9.76 -3.47
N GLU A 233 17.87 -8.65 -4.19
CA GLU A 233 19.02 -8.09 -4.92
C GLU A 233 19.95 -7.24 -4.03
N ILE A 234 19.48 -6.91 -2.83
CA ILE A 234 20.20 -6.04 -1.86
C ILE A 234 20.62 -6.82 -0.63
N TYR A 235 19.71 -7.66 -0.10
CA TYR A 235 19.90 -8.35 1.15
C TYR A 235 20.24 -9.82 0.92
N ASP A 236 21.20 -10.34 1.70
CA ASP A 236 21.63 -11.73 1.61
C ASP A 236 20.53 -12.71 2.03
N LYS A 237 19.66 -12.28 2.93
CA LYS A 237 18.52 -13.06 3.44
C LYS A 237 17.30 -12.18 3.63
N VAL A 238 16.20 -12.59 3.04
CA VAL A 238 14.89 -11.92 3.18
C VAL A 238 13.89 -12.91 3.78
N VAL A 239 13.24 -12.51 4.89
CA VAL A 239 12.31 -13.37 5.62
C VAL A 239 10.96 -12.67 5.75
N VAL A 240 9.87 -13.41 5.47
CA VAL A 240 8.52 -12.99 5.82
C VAL A 240 8.06 -13.79 7.03
N ILE A 241 7.71 -13.09 8.10
CA ILE A 241 7.13 -13.68 9.30
C ILE A 241 5.64 -13.37 9.38
N ASP A 242 4.87 -14.32 9.84
CA ASP A 242 3.42 -14.25 9.86
C ASP A 242 2.86 -14.52 11.23
N ALA A 243 2.06 -13.61 11.77
CA ALA A 243 1.26 -13.85 12.96
C ALA A 243 -0.12 -14.38 12.53
N GLY A 244 -0.36 -15.67 12.70
CA GLY A 244 -1.61 -16.29 12.30
C GLY A 244 -2.85 -15.61 12.90
N HIS A 245 -4.00 -15.66 12.19
CA HIS A 245 -5.26 -15.03 12.59
C HIS A 245 -5.20 -13.49 12.64
N GLY A 246 -6.13 -12.86 13.38
CA GLY A 246 -6.19 -11.40 13.59
C GLY A 246 -7.61 -10.86 13.49
N LYS A 247 -7.84 -9.67 14.02
CA LYS A 247 -9.13 -8.93 14.01
C LYS A 247 -10.29 -9.82 14.46
N GLN A 248 -11.24 -10.14 13.57
CA GLN A 248 -12.41 -10.99 13.85
C GLN A 248 -12.09 -12.48 13.95
N ASP A 249 -10.96 -12.93 13.42
CA ASP A 249 -10.49 -14.31 13.54
C ASP A 249 -9.60 -14.45 14.77
N ASN A 250 -10.15 -14.99 15.83
CA ASN A 250 -9.41 -15.21 17.08
C ASN A 250 -8.47 -16.41 17.02
N GLY A 251 -8.60 -17.29 16.01
CA GLY A 251 -8.01 -18.62 16.07
C GLY A 251 -8.62 -19.43 17.21
N ALA A 252 -7.84 -20.33 17.79
CA ALA A 252 -8.25 -21.07 18.95
C ALA A 252 -8.41 -20.16 20.18
N SER A 253 -9.41 -20.49 21.02
CA SER A 253 -9.71 -19.76 22.25
C SER A 253 -9.88 -20.76 23.40
N ALA A 254 -8.95 -20.76 24.34
CA ALA A 254 -8.97 -21.64 25.51
C ALA A 254 -8.13 -21.07 26.66
N ASN A 255 -8.43 -21.51 27.90
CA ASN A 255 -7.67 -21.14 29.09
C ASN A 255 -7.48 -19.63 29.32
N GLY A 256 -8.42 -18.81 28.82
CA GLY A 256 -8.37 -17.34 28.90
C GLY A 256 -7.38 -16.69 27.94
N LEU A 257 -6.96 -17.38 26.87
CA LEU A 257 -6.12 -16.90 25.81
C LEU A 257 -6.88 -16.89 24.47
N LEU A 258 -6.49 -15.97 23.59
CA LEU A 258 -6.81 -15.97 22.16
C LEU A 258 -5.53 -16.22 21.38
N GLU A 259 -5.55 -17.19 20.49
CA GLU A 259 -4.39 -17.59 19.70
C GLU A 259 -3.79 -16.40 18.94
N LYS A 260 -4.62 -15.56 18.27
CA LYS A 260 -4.17 -14.38 17.55
C LYS A 260 -3.28 -13.43 18.35
N ASN A 261 -3.53 -13.32 19.67
CA ASN A 261 -2.78 -12.42 20.55
C ASN A 261 -1.41 -13.00 20.93
N VAL A 262 -1.36 -14.30 21.18
CA VAL A 262 -0.10 -15.00 21.47
C VAL A 262 0.80 -14.99 20.22
N ASN A 263 0.22 -15.28 19.03
CA ASN A 263 0.93 -15.24 17.77
C ASN A 263 1.52 -13.86 17.49
N LEU A 264 0.71 -12.80 17.70
CA LEU A 264 1.14 -11.42 17.50
C LEU A 264 2.31 -11.05 18.42
N ALA A 265 2.20 -11.37 19.71
CA ALA A 265 3.24 -11.07 20.68
C ALA A 265 4.59 -11.75 20.33
N ILE A 266 4.54 -13.02 19.90
CA ILE A 266 5.75 -13.74 19.47
C ILE A 266 6.35 -13.10 18.21
N VAL A 267 5.51 -12.78 17.21
CA VAL A 267 5.95 -12.20 15.95
C VAL A 267 6.51 -10.79 16.13
N GLN A 268 5.92 -9.96 16.98
CA GLN A 268 6.46 -8.63 17.29
C GLN A 268 7.86 -8.72 17.91
N GLN A 269 8.07 -9.65 18.83
CA GLN A 269 9.39 -9.88 19.44
C GLN A 269 10.39 -10.46 18.43
N LEU A 270 9.96 -11.41 17.60
CA LEU A 270 10.79 -11.98 16.54
C LEU A 270 11.17 -10.92 15.49
N TYR A 271 10.22 -10.05 15.12
CA TYR A 271 10.46 -8.92 14.22
C TYR A 271 11.58 -8.03 14.75
N SER A 272 11.49 -7.63 16.02
CA SER A 272 12.52 -6.77 16.63
C SER A 272 13.92 -7.43 16.65
N LEU A 273 14.00 -8.75 16.83
CA LEU A 273 15.28 -9.47 16.78
C LEU A 273 15.85 -9.54 15.36
N LEU A 274 15.00 -9.80 14.37
CA LEU A 274 15.40 -9.90 12.97
C LEU A 274 15.76 -8.52 12.38
N GLU A 275 15.00 -7.48 12.73
CA GLU A 275 15.25 -6.10 12.28
C GLU A 275 16.59 -5.56 12.82
N ALA A 276 16.98 -5.98 14.01
CA ALA A 276 18.26 -5.62 14.60
C ALA A 276 19.47 -6.34 13.95
N ASP A 277 19.26 -7.37 13.13
CA ASP A 277 20.30 -8.10 12.43
C ASP A 277 20.53 -7.51 11.02
N PRO A 278 21.66 -6.82 10.77
CA PRO A 278 21.89 -6.14 9.50
C PRO A 278 22.05 -7.10 8.30
N THR A 279 22.15 -8.41 8.53
CA THR A 279 22.28 -9.41 7.47
C THR A 279 20.91 -9.94 6.99
N ILE A 280 19.83 -9.56 7.68
CA ILE A 280 18.48 -10.06 7.42
C ILE A 280 17.55 -8.87 7.14
N LYS A 281 16.80 -8.91 6.06
CA LYS A 281 15.63 -8.06 5.85
C LYS A 281 14.39 -8.84 6.26
N VAL A 282 13.62 -8.28 7.17
CA VAL A 282 12.37 -8.90 7.65
C VAL A 282 11.16 -8.10 7.22
N TYR A 283 10.12 -8.81 6.83
CA TYR A 283 8.76 -8.29 6.62
C TYR A 283 7.79 -9.09 7.48
N ALA A 284 6.78 -8.45 8.02
CA ALA A 284 5.73 -9.10 8.79
C ALA A 284 4.38 -8.94 8.11
N THR A 285 3.57 -10.01 8.06
CA THR A 285 2.22 -9.91 7.48
C THR A 285 1.32 -8.98 8.28
N ARG A 286 1.54 -8.89 9.59
CA ARG A 286 0.93 -7.92 10.51
C ARG A 286 1.79 -7.72 11.75
N LEU A 287 1.77 -6.51 12.29
CA LEU A 287 2.37 -6.12 13.57
C LEU A 287 1.33 -5.52 14.54
N ASP A 288 0.07 -5.59 14.17
CA ASP A 288 -1.09 -5.15 14.95
C ASP A 288 -2.23 -6.20 14.88
N ASP A 289 -3.44 -5.86 15.35
CA ASP A 289 -4.60 -6.77 15.27
C ASP A 289 -5.31 -6.72 13.90
N SER A 290 -4.62 -6.37 12.81
CA SER A 290 -5.15 -6.49 11.44
C SER A 290 -5.32 -7.97 11.02
N TYR A 291 -6.07 -8.20 9.95
CA TYR A 291 -6.33 -9.53 9.40
C TYR A 291 -6.04 -9.57 7.89
N PRO A 292 -4.79 -9.78 7.48
CA PRO A 292 -4.49 -10.15 6.10
C PRO A 292 -5.11 -11.50 5.74
N ALA A 293 -5.73 -11.62 4.57
CA ALA A 293 -6.25 -12.92 4.13
C ALA A 293 -5.11 -13.92 3.89
N ASN A 294 -5.36 -15.22 4.06
CA ASN A 294 -4.31 -16.24 3.94
C ASN A 294 -3.59 -16.21 2.58
N ARG A 295 -4.28 -15.82 1.50
CA ARG A 295 -3.66 -15.66 0.17
C ARG A 295 -2.71 -14.47 0.12
N ASP A 296 -3.05 -13.37 0.78
CA ASP A 296 -2.22 -12.16 0.83
C ASP A 296 -0.96 -12.41 1.66
N ARG A 297 -1.07 -13.20 2.74
CA ARG A 297 0.09 -13.65 3.55
C ARG A 297 1.09 -14.44 2.70
N ALA A 298 0.60 -15.42 1.92
CA ALA A 298 1.43 -16.19 0.99
C ALA A 298 2.00 -15.31 -0.13
N ALA A 299 1.18 -14.43 -0.71
CA ALA A 299 1.59 -13.53 -1.80
C ALA A 299 2.70 -12.58 -1.37
N MET A 300 2.70 -12.09 -0.13
CA MET A 300 3.76 -11.24 0.42
C MET A 300 5.13 -11.93 0.37
N ALA A 301 5.19 -13.23 0.62
CA ALA A 301 6.46 -13.98 0.55
C ALA A 301 6.89 -14.28 -0.90
N ASN A 302 5.91 -14.43 -1.81
CA ASN A 302 6.18 -14.84 -3.19
C ASN A 302 6.94 -13.75 -3.96
N GLY A 303 8.10 -14.12 -4.51
CA GLY A 303 8.98 -13.18 -5.22
C GLY A 303 9.76 -12.21 -4.32
N THR A 304 9.48 -12.18 -3.01
CA THR A 304 10.10 -11.26 -2.05
C THR A 304 11.06 -11.98 -1.11
N ALA A 305 10.64 -13.08 -0.48
CA ALA A 305 11.38 -13.74 0.60
C ALA A 305 12.20 -14.97 0.15
N ASP A 306 13.13 -15.38 1.01
CA ASP A 306 13.85 -16.66 0.96
C ASP A 306 13.21 -17.70 1.87
N LEU A 307 12.43 -17.23 2.88
CA LEU A 307 11.75 -18.07 3.86
C LEU A 307 10.47 -17.38 4.35
N PHE A 308 9.41 -18.17 4.49
CA PHE A 308 8.17 -17.77 5.15
C PHE A 308 7.99 -18.55 6.45
N VAL A 309 7.71 -17.85 7.56
CA VAL A 309 7.52 -18.45 8.89
C VAL A 309 6.22 -17.97 9.51
N SER A 310 5.20 -18.81 9.56
CA SER A 310 3.93 -18.53 10.24
C SER A 310 3.95 -19.06 11.68
N VAL A 311 3.47 -18.27 12.63
CA VAL A 311 3.42 -18.61 14.05
C VAL A 311 1.97 -18.81 14.47
N HIS A 312 1.73 -19.95 15.12
CA HIS A 312 0.43 -20.42 15.58
C HIS A 312 0.49 -21.08 16.96
N GLN A 313 -0.68 -21.31 17.56
CA GLN A 313 -0.85 -22.09 18.79
C GLN A 313 -1.88 -23.19 18.53
N ASN A 314 -1.44 -24.43 18.63
CA ASN A 314 -2.27 -25.58 18.37
C ASN A 314 -3.46 -25.69 19.34
N SER A 315 -4.49 -26.39 18.93
CA SER A 315 -5.65 -26.69 19.76
C SER A 315 -6.22 -28.08 19.48
N ASN A 316 -6.82 -28.66 20.50
CA ASN A 316 -7.54 -29.92 20.37
C ASN A 316 -8.81 -29.88 21.21
N THR A 317 -9.81 -30.72 20.88
CA THR A 317 -11.03 -30.88 21.71
C THR A 317 -10.74 -31.49 23.09
N SER A 318 -9.68 -32.28 23.20
CA SER A 318 -9.13 -32.76 24.46
C SER A 318 -8.07 -31.79 24.99
N SER A 319 -8.01 -31.58 26.28
CA SER A 319 -6.97 -30.78 26.95
C SER A 319 -5.65 -31.56 27.18
N THR A 320 -5.60 -32.85 26.82
CA THR A 320 -4.43 -33.70 27.02
C THR A 320 -3.26 -33.46 26.06
N PRO A 321 -3.48 -33.23 24.72
CA PRO A 321 -2.39 -32.99 23.82
C PRO A 321 -1.59 -31.74 24.22
N ASN A 322 -0.25 -31.83 24.14
CA ASN A 322 0.70 -30.78 24.48
C ASN A 322 1.94 -30.85 23.58
N GLY A 323 2.77 -29.82 23.61
CA GLY A 323 4.08 -29.80 22.93
C GLY A 323 4.08 -29.05 21.59
N THR A 324 5.20 -29.15 20.90
CA THR A 324 5.51 -28.38 19.67
C THR A 324 5.48 -29.28 18.45
N GLU A 325 4.86 -28.80 17.37
CA GLU A 325 4.96 -29.39 16.03
C GLU A 325 5.18 -28.30 14.98
N VAL A 326 5.79 -28.67 13.86
CA VAL A 326 5.96 -27.74 12.75
C VAL A 326 5.40 -28.34 11.48
N LEU A 327 4.61 -27.55 10.78
CA LEU A 327 3.88 -27.93 9.58
C LEU A 327 4.59 -27.36 8.35
N TYR A 328 4.61 -28.14 7.27
CA TYR A 328 5.15 -27.71 5.98
C TYR A 328 4.36 -28.34 4.83
N SER A 329 4.52 -27.84 3.61
CA SER A 329 3.91 -28.40 2.41
C SER A 329 4.97 -29.04 1.52
N THR A 330 4.59 -30.15 0.87
CA THR A 330 5.40 -30.81 -0.17
C THR A 330 5.08 -30.29 -1.57
N HIS A 331 4.11 -29.34 -1.69
CA HIS A 331 3.73 -28.78 -2.99
C HIS A 331 4.87 -28.00 -3.63
N ALA A 332 5.11 -28.33 -4.80
CA ALA A 332 5.73 -27.80 -6.03
C ALA A 332 6.71 -26.60 -5.95
N ASN A 333 6.79 -25.89 -4.88
CA ASN A 333 7.57 -24.64 -4.79
C ASN A 333 9.07 -24.88 -4.78
N GLU A 334 9.46 -26.12 -4.57
CA GLU A 334 10.86 -26.57 -4.47
C GLU A 334 11.28 -27.47 -5.63
N VAL A 335 10.39 -27.70 -6.61
CA VAL A 335 10.69 -28.56 -7.78
C VAL A 335 11.77 -27.89 -8.64
N GLY A 336 12.92 -28.55 -8.75
CA GLY A 336 14.07 -28.05 -9.50
C GLY A 336 15.02 -27.16 -8.71
N ALA A 337 14.80 -26.98 -7.39
CA ALA A 337 15.76 -26.28 -6.54
C ALA A 337 17.11 -27.04 -6.44
N PRO A 338 18.27 -26.35 -6.42
CA PRO A 338 19.55 -26.99 -6.17
C PRO A 338 19.55 -27.77 -4.85
N SER A 339 20.24 -28.90 -4.81
CA SER A 339 20.27 -29.82 -3.65
C SER A 339 20.83 -29.20 -2.35
N ASN A 340 21.52 -28.07 -2.44
CA ASN A 340 22.08 -27.32 -1.33
C ASN A 340 21.15 -26.19 -0.82
N ARG A 341 20.00 -25.98 -1.45
CA ARG A 341 19.04 -24.93 -1.06
C ARG A 341 18.25 -25.35 0.18
N LEU A 342 17.84 -24.36 0.97
CA LEU A 342 16.89 -24.57 2.05
C LEU A 342 15.56 -25.10 1.48
N THR A 343 15.00 -26.14 2.11
CA THR A 343 13.67 -26.67 1.79
C THR A 343 12.73 -26.42 2.96
N SER A 344 11.41 -26.44 2.70
CA SER A 344 10.39 -26.33 3.76
C SER A 344 10.57 -27.40 4.83
N GLU A 345 10.89 -28.63 4.44
CA GLU A 345 11.14 -29.75 5.38
C GLU A 345 12.36 -29.46 6.28
N LYS A 346 13.49 -29.01 5.70
CA LYS A 346 14.69 -28.64 6.47
C LYS A 346 14.43 -27.47 7.41
N ALA A 347 13.73 -26.44 6.93
CA ALA A 347 13.35 -25.29 7.74
C ALA A 347 12.43 -25.71 8.91
N ALA A 348 11.47 -26.61 8.63
CA ALA A 348 10.59 -27.15 9.66
C ALA A 348 11.35 -27.91 10.75
N GLN A 349 12.32 -28.75 10.36
CA GLN A 349 13.14 -29.48 11.32
C GLN A 349 14.00 -28.55 12.17
N LEU A 350 14.65 -27.54 11.57
CA LEU A 350 15.47 -26.55 12.29
C LEU A 350 14.64 -25.76 13.29
N ALA A 351 13.46 -25.28 12.88
CA ALA A 351 12.55 -24.55 13.75
C ALA A 351 12.03 -25.42 14.90
N LEU A 352 11.66 -26.67 14.61
CA LEU A 352 11.20 -27.62 15.63
C LEU A 352 12.28 -27.87 16.69
N ASP A 353 13.51 -28.19 16.25
CA ASP A 353 14.62 -28.48 17.15
C ASP A 353 14.96 -27.27 18.03
N ALA A 354 14.97 -26.06 17.46
CA ALA A 354 15.23 -24.82 18.19
C ALA A 354 14.15 -24.55 19.25
N VAL A 355 12.85 -24.60 18.87
CA VAL A 355 11.74 -24.30 19.79
C VAL A 355 11.63 -25.35 20.88
N VAL A 356 11.71 -26.65 20.55
CA VAL A 356 11.69 -27.75 21.53
C VAL A 356 12.89 -27.65 22.49
N GLY A 357 14.09 -27.34 21.94
CA GLY A 357 15.31 -27.21 22.73
C GLY A 357 15.23 -26.11 23.79
N VAL A 358 14.62 -24.97 23.46
CA VAL A 358 14.50 -23.82 24.39
C VAL A 358 13.33 -24.00 25.37
N LEU A 359 12.19 -24.49 24.88
CA LEU A 359 10.97 -24.59 25.70
C LEU A 359 10.92 -25.89 26.57
N GLY A 360 11.70 -26.90 26.20
CA GLY A 360 11.61 -28.22 26.82
C GLY A 360 10.24 -28.92 26.67
N THR A 361 9.56 -28.58 25.53
CA THR A 361 8.23 -29.13 25.24
C THR A 361 8.30 -30.54 24.63
N THR A 362 7.19 -31.24 24.62
CA THR A 362 7.07 -32.52 23.92
C THR A 362 7.31 -32.27 22.41
N ASN A 363 8.30 -32.97 21.85
CA ASN A 363 8.57 -32.97 20.42
C ASN A 363 7.51 -33.84 19.70
N ARG A 364 6.66 -33.21 18.88
CA ARG A 364 5.59 -33.86 18.11
C ARG A 364 5.95 -34.08 16.64
N GLY A 365 7.16 -33.71 16.25
CA GLY A 365 7.71 -33.86 14.90
C GLY A 365 7.24 -32.80 13.91
N ILE A 366 7.78 -32.90 12.69
CA ILE A 366 7.33 -32.14 11.53
C ILE A 366 6.19 -32.90 10.82
N LYS A 367 5.25 -32.16 10.18
CA LYS A 367 4.08 -32.76 9.53
C LYS A 367 3.78 -32.10 8.22
N VAL A 368 3.43 -32.91 7.21
CA VAL A 368 2.97 -32.43 5.91
C VAL A 368 1.53 -31.92 6.00
N ARG A 369 1.26 -30.71 5.50
CA ARG A 369 -0.05 -30.07 5.45
C ARG A 369 -0.21 -29.30 4.13
N ASP A 370 -0.55 -30.06 3.08
CA ASP A 370 -0.75 -29.54 1.74
C ASP A 370 -2.11 -28.83 1.54
N ASP A 371 -2.94 -28.82 2.57
CA ASP A 371 -4.25 -28.16 2.60
C ASP A 371 -4.20 -26.72 3.15
N LEU A 372 -3.09 -26.30 3.76
CA LEU A 372 -2.94 -24.95 4.34
C LEU A 372 -2.50 -23.94 3.28
N ILE A 373 -3.35 -22.93 3.02
CA ILE A 373 -3.13 -21.93 1.98
C ILE A 373 -1.77 -21.21 2.15
N VAL A 374 -1.42 -20.82 3.37
CA VAL A 374 -0.17 -20.13 3.67
C VAL A 374 1.08 -20.98 3.42
N LEU A 375 0.93 -22.30 3.29
CA LEU A 375 2.02 -23.22 2.96
C LEU A 375 1.98 -23.63 1.48
N ASN A 376 0.82 -24.01 0.96
CA ASN A 376 0.72 -24.59 -0.39
C ASN A 376 0.70 -23.55 -1.52
N GLN A 377 0.38 -22.26 -1.23
CA GLN A 377 0.42 -21.18 -2.22
C GLN A 377 1.67 -20.30 -2.09
N THR A 378 2.53 -20.57 -1.13
CA THR A 378 3.82 -19.90 -1.00
C THR A 378 4.84 -20.56 -1.91
N THR A 379 5.56 -19.77 -2.73
CA THR A 379 6.53 -20.23 -3.73
C THR A 379 7.98 -20.27 -3.23
N VAL A 380 8.19 -20.04 -1.95
CA VAL A 380 9.48 -20.14 -1.25
C VAL A 380 9.35 -21.17 -0.13
N PRO A 381 10.46 -21.64 0.48
CA PRO A 381 10.39 -22.45 1.70
C PRO A 381 9.46 -21.84 2.72
N ALA A 382 8.47 -22.61 3.19
CA ALA A 382 7.41 -22.13 4.05
C ALA A 382 7.11 -23.11 5.19
N ILE A 383 7.02 -22.60 6.40
CA ILE A 383 6.71 -23.36 7.59
C ILE A 383 5.62 -22.67 8.43
N LEU A 384 4.85 -23.50 9.17
CA LEU A 384 3.92 -23.03 10.19
C LEU A 384 4.29 -23.71 11.52
N VAL A 385 4.62 -22.91 12.52
CA VAL A 385 5.10 -23.37 13.81
C VAL A 385 3.95 -23.33 14.81
N GLU A 386 3.48 -24.50 15.23
CA GLU A 386 2.57 -24.70 16.33
C GLU A 386 3.38 -24.82 17.63
N THR A 387 3.56 -23.69 18.32
CA THR A 387 4.56 -23.60 19.38
C THR A 387 4.19 -24.43 20.60
N CYS A 388 2.89 -24.49 20.96
CA CYS A 388 2.30 -25.29 22.04
C CYS A 388 0.78 -25.44 21.82
N PHE A 389 0.09 -26.16 22.70
CA PHE A 389 -1.35 -26.34 22.66
C PHE A 389 -2.07 -25.35 23.60
N ILE A 390 -2.79 -24.37 23.02
CA ILE A 390 -3.60 -23.43 23.83
C ILE A 390 -4.71 -24.09 24.61
N SER A 391 -5.20 -25.27 24.15
CA SER A 391 -6.19 -26.09 24.82
C SER A 391 -5.64 -26.88 26.04
N ASN A 392 -4.30 -27.03 26.13
CA ASN A 392 -3.67 -27.70 27.28
C ASN A 392 -3.38 -26.68 28.39
N PRO A 393 -3.82 -26.92 29.64
CA PRO A 393 -3.64 -25.95 30.74
C PRO A 393 -2.17 -25.61 31.06
N ASP A 394 -1.26 -26.60 30.98
CA ASP A 394 0.15 -26.41 31.32
C ASP A 394 0.87 -25.61 30.22
N ASP A 395 0.58 -25.90 28.96
CA ASP A 395 1.09 -25.13 27.81
C ASP A 395 0.52 -23.71 27.82
N ALA A 396 -0.79 -23.55 28.07
CA ALA A 396 -1.44 -22.25 28.17
C ALA A 396 -0.90 -21.38 29.31
N ALA A 397 -0.52 -22.01 30.43
CA ALA A 397 0.11 -21.31 31.57
C ALA A 397 1.47 -20.72 31.16
N LYS A 398 2.27 -21.44 30.35
CA LYS A 398 3.54 -20.92 29.78
C LYS A 398 3.29 -19.74 28.85
N MET A 399 2.32 -19.85 27.94
CA MET A 399 1.98 -18.82 26.92
C MET A 399 1.61 -17.46 27.52
N LYS A 400 1.16 -17.42 28.79
CA LYS A 400 0.82 -16.17 29.51
C LYS A 400 2.05 -15.36 29.94
N SER A 401 3.24 -15.95 29.88
CA SER A 401 4.46 -15.32 30.35
C SER A 401 5.24 -14.65 29.25
N GLU A 402 5.77 -13.47 29.53
CA GLU A 402 6.72 -12.78 28.63
C GLU A 402 7.96 -13.64 28.37
N GLN A 403 8.40 -14.41 29.36
CA GLN A 403 9.52 -15.34 29.20
C GLN A 403 9.27 -16.36 28.08
N TYR A 404 8.05 -16.86 27.95
CA TYR A 404 7.70 -17.79 26.87
C TYR A 404 7.74 -17.10 25.50
N ILE A 405 7.15 -15.90 25.39
CA ILE A 405 7.15 -15.11 24.14
C ILE A 405 8.59 -14.88 23.67
N ASN A 406 9.46 -14.39 24.57
CA ASN A 406 10.86 -14.12 24.27
C ASN A 406 11.65 -15.40 23.92
N ALA A 407 11.36 -16.51 24.60
CA ALA A 407 12.03 -17.79 24.34
C ALA A 407 11.69 -18.35 22.96
N VAL A 408 10.41 -18.32 22.56
CA VAL A 408 9.98 -18.75 21.22
C VAL A 408 10.58 -17.84 20.15
N ALA A 409 10.49 -16.52 20.30
CA ALA A 409 11.06 -15.57 19.37
C ALA A 409 12.57 -15.77 19.19
N SER A 410 13.32 -15.94 20.29
CA SER A 410 14.78 -16.19 20.23
C SER A 410 15.13 -17.53 19.59
N ALA A 411 14.32 -18.57 19.81
CA ALA A 411 14.51 -19.87 19.18
C ALA A 411 14.29 -19.78 17.66
N LEU A 412 13.21 -19.12 17.24
CA LEU A 412 12.93 -18.92 15.81
C LEU A 412 13.99 -18.02 15.13
N TYR A 413 14.42 -16.93 15.79
CA TYR A 413 15.53 -16.12 15.32
C TYR A 413 16.78 -16.96 15.09
N SER A 414 17.14 -17.85 16.04
CA SER A 414 18.32 -18.71 15.91
C SER A 414 18.19 -19.73 14.78
N ALA A 415 16.99 -20.22 14.50
CA ALA A 415 16.72 -21.15 13.39
C ALA A 415 16.73 -20.45 12.02
N ILE A 416 16.37 -19.18 11.95
CA ILE A 416 16.34 -18.36 10.74
C ILE A 416 17.75 -17.89 10.37
N ARG A 417 18.57 -17.52 11.35
CA ARG A 417 19.92 -17.02 11.17
C ARG A 417 20.88 -18.10 10.62
#